data_42052ca656d7868a52c6c7c8e0771296
#
_entry.id   42052ca656d7868a52c6c7c8e0771296
#
_cell.length_a   1.000
_cell.length_b   1.000
_cell.length_c   1.000
_cell.angle_alpha   90.00
_cell.angle_beta   90.00
_cell.angle_gamma   90.00
#
_symmetry.space_group_name_H-M   'P 1'
#
loop_
_entity.id
_entity.type
_entity.pdbx_description
1 polymer ?
#
loop_
_entity_poly.entity_id
_entity_poly.type
_entity_poly.pdbx_seq_one_letter_code
_entity_poly.pdbx_strand_id
1 'polypeptide(L)'
;GVIRYFRLFWHDTRNDMDKKFLKQLARWHEDDEFQKIVDAILALPEEERDYDLTGQLARALNNLEDYETAAEVLLTVEAEGQHDPLWHYRLGYAYYYSDRFGQAKERFEQVLRLTPDDQDARMFLGWCDEELTPGGKVKKLNARLTTPEAMTGGKTFRQRTAEFWQWFTDNEPRLAAMIEKRGEEDVDK
;
A
#
# COMPACT_ATOMS: atom_id res chain seq x y z
N GLY A 1 -2.33 44.17 26.22
CA GLY A 1 -3.30 44.27 25.07
C GLY A 1 -2.70 43.81 23.75
N VAL A 2 -1.46 44.21 23.41
CA VAL A 2 -0.87 44.02 22.05
C VAL A 2 -0.51 42.56 21.77
N ILE A 3 -0.01 41.80 22.75
CA ILE A 3 0.39 40.37 22.59
C ILE A 3 -0.83 39.48 22.30
N ARG A 4 -2.01 39.82 22.80
CA ARG A 4 -3.24 39.06 22.59
C ARG A 4 -3.79 39.23 21.14
N TYR A 5 -3.63 40.42 20.56
CA TYR A 5 -4.00 40.72 19.17
C TYR A 5 -3.06 40.07 18.18
N PHE A 6 -1.74 40.03 18.44
CA PHE A 6 -0.77 39.36 17.61
C PHE A 6 -1.03 37.83 17.55
N ARG A 7 -1.39 37.20 18.68
CA ARG A 7 -1.66 35.77 18.75
C ARG A 7 -2.93 35.37 18.02
N LEU A 8 -3.97 36.21 18.04
CA LEU A 8 -5.22 35.99 17.29
C LEU A 8 -5.01 36.20 15.78
N PHE A 9 -4.24 37.21 15.40
CA PHE A 9 -3.95 37.50 13.99
C PHE A 9 -3.10 36.38 13.35
N TRP A 10 -2.12 35.85 14.06
CA TRP A 10 -1.30 34.71 13.60
C TRP A 10 -2.11 33.41 13.51
N HIS A 11 -3.03 33.18 14.39
CA HIS A 11 -3.89 32.00 14.39
C HIS A 11 -4.89 32.03 13.22
N ASP A 12 -5.40 33.22 12.89
CA ASP A 12 -6.37 33.40 11.82
C ASP A 12 -5.74 33.30 10.43
N THR A 13 -4.56 33.88 10.25
CA THR A 13 -3.81 33.79 8.98
C THR A 13 -3.26 32.38 8.72
N ARG A 14 -2.83 31.67 9.74
CA ARG A 14 -2.39 30.26 9.62
C ARG A 14 -3.55 29.36 9.21
N ASN A 15 -4.70 29.49 9.84
CA ASN A 15 -5.91 28.74 9.52
C ASN A 15 -6.40 28.99 8.07
N ASP A 16 -6.24 30.21 7.54
CA ASP A 16 -6.59 30.52 6.14
C ASP A 16 -5.57 29.96 5.15
N MET A 17 -4.28 29.92 5.49
CA MET A 17 -3.27 29.27 4.66
C MET A 17 -3.47 27.76 4.62
N ASP A 18 -3.74 27.13 5.73
CA ASP A 18 -4.04 25.70 5.83
C ASP A 18 -5.26 25.31 4.98
N LYS A 19 -6.32 26.10 5.02
CA LYS A 19 -7.52 25.88 4.17
C LYS A 19 -7.23 26.03 2.68
N LYS A 20 -6.39 27.00 2.29
CA LYS A 20 -5.98 27.18 0.88
C LYS A 20 -5.13 26.02 0.40
N PHE A 21 -4.21 25.55 1.26
CA PHE A 21 -3.36 24.41 0.97
C PHE A 21 -4.18 23.13 0.77
N LEU A 22 -5.10 22.81 1.68
CA LEU A 22 -5.99 21.66 1.55
C LEU A 22 -6.88 21.72 0.30
N LYS A 23 -7.40 22.90 -0.06
CA LYS A 23 -8.14 23.10 -1.31
C LYS A 23 -7.26 22.85 -2.54
N GLN A 24 -5.99 23.25 -2.47
CA GLN A 24 -5.06 23.01 -3.58
C GLN A 24 -4.73 21.52 -3.72
N LEU A 25 -4.51 20.78 -2.61
CA LEU A 25 -4.33 19.33 -2.65
C LEU A 25 -5.55 18.62 -3.25
N ALA A 26 -6.76 19.06 -2.89
CA ALA A 26 -8.00 18.51 -3.45
C ALA A 26 -8.09 18.70 -4.97
N ARG A 27 -7.77 19.90 -5.48
CA ARG A 27 -7.72 20.19 -6.92
C ARG A 27 -6.73 19.31 -7.65
N TRP A 28 -5.49 19.23 -7.15
CA TRP A 28 -4.49 18.37 -7.75
C TRP A 28 -4.89 16.90 -7.77
N HIS A 29 -5.71 16.50 -6.78
CA HIS A 29 -6.25 15.16 -6.76
C HIS A 29 -7.33 14.93 -7.83
N GLU A 30 -8.21 15.94 -8.05
CA GLU A 30 -9.23 15.92 -9.11
C GLU A 30 -8.59 15.95 -10.51
N ASP A 31 -7.45 16.61 -10.64
CA ASP A 31 -6.69 16.77 -11.90
C ASP A 31 -5.66 15.64 -12.12
N ASP A 32 -5.62 14.59 -11.28
CA ASP A 32 -4.64 13.49 -11.29
C ASP A 32 -3.18 13.94 -11.19
N GLU A 33 -2.95 15.12 -10.63
CA GLU A 33 -1.61 15.70 -10.44
C GLU A 33 -0.96 15.23 -9.13
N PHE A 34 -0.91 13.90 -8.92
CA PHE A 34 -0.49 13.26 -7.66
C PHE A 34 0.94 13.61 -7.26
N GLN A 35 1.86 13.77 -8.21
CA GLN A 35 3.25 14.15 -7.91
C GLN A 35 3.32 15.52 -7.23
N LYS A 36 2.48 16.49 -7.64
CA LYS A 36 2.43 17.81 -6.99
C LYS A 36 1.98 17.71 -5.54
N ILE A 37 1.08 16.77 -5.21
CA ILE A 37 0.65 16.52 -3.84
C ILE A 37 1.82 15.99 -3.01
N VAL A 38 2.54 15.00 -3.53
CA VAL A 38 3.71 14.43 -2.88
C VAL A 38 4.76 15.51 -2.61
N ASP A 39 5.14 16.27 -3.63
CA ASP A 39 6.17 17.30 -3.55
C ASP A 39 5.78 18.41 -2.55
N ALA A 40 4.51 18.84 -2.57
CA ALA A 40 4.03 19.90 -1.68
C ALA A 40 3.99 19.45 -0.21
N ILE A 41 3.56 18.22 0.08
CA ILE A 41 3.52 17.71 1.45
C ILE A 41 4.94 17.43 1.97
N LEU A 42 5.81 16.86 1.13
CA LEU A 42 7.20 16.60 1.51
C LEU A 42 8.04 17.87 1.67
N ALA A 43 7.63 18.99 1.07
CA ALA A 43 8.24 20.30 1.31
C ALA A 43 7.94 20.88 2.70
N LEU A 44 6.89 20.40 3.38
CA LEU A 44 6.61 20.80 4.75
C LEU A 44 7.60 20.14 5.72
N PRO A 45 7.94 20.80 6.82
CA PRO A 45 8.62 20.15 7.95
C PRO A 45 7.85 18.91 8.42
N GLU A 46 8.56 17.90 8.91
CA GLU A 46 7.94 16.64 9.33
C GLU A 46 6.90 16.85 10.45
N GLU A 47 7.20 17.74 11.40
CA GLU A 47 6.30 18.11 12.49
C GLU A 47 5.02 18.84 12.06
N GLU A 48 4.95 19.33 10.82
CA GLU A 48 3.75 19.95 10.26
C GLU A 48 2.90 18.98 9.44
N ARG A 49 3.41 17.75 9.20
CA ARG A 49 2.69 16.68 8.49
C ARG A 49 1.84 15.91 9.48
N ASP A 50 0.64 16.42 9.75
CA ASP A 50 -0.31 15.77 10.63
C ASP A 50 -0.90 14.49 10.01
N TYR A 51 -1.79 13.83 10.74
CA TYR A 51 -2.46 12.60 10.32
C TYR A 51 -3.18 12.75 8.96
N ASP A 52 -3.91 13.85 8.77
CA ASP A 52 -4.66 14.09 7.53
C ASP A 52 -3.73 14.30 6.33
N LEU A 53 -2.68 15.08 6.48
CA LEU A 53 -1.68 15.29 5.43
C LEU A 53 -0.90 14.00 5.11
N THR A 54 -0.56 13.22 6.14
CA THR A 54 0.06 11.90 5.98
C THR A 54 -0.85 10.96 5.18
N GLY A 55 -2.15 10.98 5.46
CA GLY A 55 -3.15 10.24 4.70
C GLY A 55 -3.29 10.69 3.24
N GLN A 56 -3.22 12.00 2.97
CA GLN A 56 -3.22 12.54 1.60
C GLN A 56 -1.96 12.17 0.84
N LEU A 57 -0.79 12.22 1.49
CA LEU A 57 0.48 11.77 0.92
C LEU A 57 0.41 10.30 0.50
N ALA A 58 -0.02 9.42 1.40
CA ALA A 58 -0.15 8.00 1.11
C ALA A 58 -1.14 7.71 -0.03
N ARG A 59 -2.26 8.45 -0.09
CA ARG A 59 -3.21 8.35 -1.20
C ARG A 59 -2.58 8.74 -2.54
N ALA A 60 -1.81 9.83 -2.57
CA ALA A 60 -1.12 10.26 -3.78
C ALA A 60 -0.05 9.24 -4.22
N LEU A 61 0.73 8.70 -3.28
CA LEU A 61 1.71 7.64 -3.55
C LEU A 61 1.05 6.37 -4.09
N ASN A 62 -0.08 5.94 -3.54
CA ASN A 62 -0.86 4.81 -4.06
C ASN A 62 -1.31 5.05 -5.51
N ASN A 63 -1.74 6.28 -5.85
CA ASN A 63 -2.13 6.62 -7.21
C ASN A 63 -0.94 6.72 -8.18
N LEU A 64 0.25 7.00 -7.67
CA LEU A 64 1.52 6.94 -8.42
C LEU A 64 2.11 5.53 -8.50
N GLU A 65 1.40 4.52 -7.98
CA GLU A 65 1.86 3.13 -7.90
C GLU A 65 3.11 2.91 -7.03
N ASP A 66 3.46 3.89 -6.18
CA ASP A 66 4.51 3.75 -5.17
C ASP A 66 3.92 3.18 -3.86
N TYR A 67 3.49 1.94 -3.96
CA TYR A 67 2.75 1.24 -2.89
C TYR A 67 3.61 0.98 -1.66
N GLU A 68 4.89 0.69 -1.82
CA GLU A 68 5.80 0.44 -0.71
C GLU A 68 5.98 1.69 0.14
N THR A 69 6.29 2.83 -0.49
CA THR A 69 6.41 4.11 0.21
C THR A 69 5.07 4.54 0.83
N ALA A 70 3.95 4.31 0.14
CA ALA A 70 2.62 4.59 0.70
C ALA A 70 2.36 3.82 2.00
N ALA A 71 2.71 2.53 2.03
CA ALA A 71 2.57 1.71 3.24
C ALA A 71 3.48 2.19 4.36
N GLU A 72 4.76 2.50 4.08
CA GLU A 72 5.71 3.04 5.06
C GLU A 72 5.20 4.35 5.68
N VAL A 73 4.72 5.27 4.87
CA VAL A 73 4.15 6.54 5.31
C VAL A 73 2.94 6.33 6.22
N LEU A 74 2.02 5.43 5.86
CA LEU A 74 0.84 5.13 6.69
C LEU A 74 1.22 4.51 8.03
N LEU A 75 2.25 3.68 8.08
CA LEU A 75 2.70 3.05 9.32
C LEU A 75 3.29 4.06 10.32
N THR A 76 3.76 5.23 9.87
CA THR A 76 4.24 6.28 10.78
C THR A 76 3.13 6.84 11.69
N VAL A 77 1.87 6.71 11.29
CA VAL A 77 0.68 7.20 12.01
C VAL A 77 -0.25 6.05 12.42
N GLU A 78 0.30 4.86 12.64
CA GLU A 78 -0.48 3.66 12.98
C GLU A 78 -1.32 3.84 14.24
N ALA A 79 -0.80 4.54 15.25
CA ALA A 79 -1.50 4.74 16.50
C ALA A 79 -2.84 5.48 16.32
N GLU A 80 -2.85 6.52 15.46
CA GLU A 80 -4.07 7.27 15.11
C GLU A 80 -4.95 6.49 14.14
N GLY A 81 -4.33 5.70 13.24
CA GLY A 81 -5.01 4.98 12.17
C GLY A 81 -5.79 3.74 12.60
N GLN A 82 -5.52 3.17 13.79
CA GLN A 82 -6.10 1.90 14.25
C GLN A 82 -7.63 1.85 14.24
N HIS A 83 -8.30 2.99 14.39
CA HIS A 83 -9.76 3.11 14.43
C HIS A 83 -10.34 3.82 13.21
N ASP A 84 -9.51 4.12 12.21
CA ASP A 84 -9.91 4.78 10.98
C ASP A 84 -10.04 3.75 9.83
N PRO A 85 -11.27 3.47 9.33
CA PRO A 85 -11.45 2.56 8.20
C PRO A 85 -10.71 3.01 6.94
N LEU A 86 -10.56 4.31 6.72
CA LEU A 86 -9.86 4.84 5.55
C LEU A 86 -8.36 4.59 5.61
N TRP A 87 -7.76 4.67 6.79
CA TRP A 87 -6.35 4.30 6.98
C TRP A 87 -6.12 2.81 6.68
N HIS A 88 -6.96 1.94 7.23
CA HIS A 88 -6.89 0.50 6.92
C HIS A 88 -7.08 0.22 5.44
N TYR A 89 -8.04 0.90 4.79
CA TYR A 89 -8.28 0.74 3.36
C TYR A 89 -7.07 1.13 2.53
N ARG A 90 -6.47 2.30 2.77
CA ARG A 90 -5.28 2.78 2.05
C ARG A 90 -4.07 1.86 2.24
N LEU A 91 -3.87 1.34 3.46
CA LEU A 91 -2.79 0.40 3.75
C LEU A 91 -3.06 -0.97 3.11
N GLY A 92 -4.28 -1.45 3.17
CA GLY A 92 -4.72 -2.68 2.48
C GLY A 92 -4.53 -2.59 0.98
N TYR A 93 -4.85 -1.45 0.37
CA TYR A 93 -4.65 -1.16 -1.04
C TYR A 93 -3.16 -1.23 -1.41
N ALA A 94 -2.30 -0.56 -0.66
CA ALA A 94 -0.85 -0.60 -0.84
C ALA A 94 -0.30 -2.03 -0.75
N TYR A 95 -0.74 -2.80 0.24
CA TYR A 95 -0.32 -4.19 0.40
C TYR A 95 -0.82 -5.09 -0.73
N TYR A 96 -2.06 -4.90 -1.20
CA TYR A 96 -2.61 -5.70 -2.30
C TYR A 96 -1.78 -5.56 -3.57
N TYR A 97 -1.50 -4.32 -3.98
CA TYR A 97 -0.74 -4.04 -5.18
C TYR A 97 0.78 -4.28 -5.05
N SER A 98 1.28 -4.47 -3.82
CA SER A 98 2.65 -4.97 -3.54
C SER A 98 2.72 -6.49 -3.41
N ASP A 99 1.67 -7.22 -3.79
CA ASP A 99 1.58 -8.68 -3.69
C ASP A 99 1.61 -9.24 -2.24
N ARG A 100 1.35 -8.38 -1.25
CA ARG A 100 1.31 -8.72 0.18
C ARG A 100 -0.11 -9.09 0.62
N PHE A 101 -0.71 -10.09 -0.06
CA PHE A 101 -2.15 -10.40 0.05
C PHE A 101 -2.61 -10.79 1.45
N GLY A 102 -1.78 -11.48 2.23
CA GLY A 102 -2.10 -11.80 3.61
C GLY A 102 -2.30 -10.55 4.47
N GLN A 103 -1.37 -9.60 4.35
CA GLN A 103 -1.45 -8.32 5.06
C GLN A 103 -2.60 -7.44 4.53
N ALA A 104 -2.82 -7.43 3.22
CA ALA A 104 -3.95 -6.75 2.61
C ALA A 104 -5.28 -7.28 3.15
N LYS A 105 -5.43 -8.61 3.20
CA LYS A 105 -6.61 -9.27 3.75
C LYS A 105 -6.90 -8.81 5.18
N GLU A 106 -5.90 -8.82 6.06
CA GLU A 106 -6.06 -8.35 7.44
C GLU A 106 -6.56 -6.90 7.50
N ARG A 107 -6.05 -6.03 6.64
CA ARG A 107 -6.49 -4.62 6.61
C ARG A 107 -7.92 -4.47 6.12
N PHE A 108 -8.33 -5.16 5.06
CA PHE A 108 -9.72 -5.12 4.58
C PHE A 108 -10.71 -5.77 5.56
N GLU A 109 -10.31 -6.80 6.28
CA GLU A 109 -11.10 -7.33 7.39
C GLU A 109 -11.31 -6.29 8.50
N GLN A 110 -10.30 -5.44 8.80
CA GLN A 110 -10.46 -4.35 9.75
C GLN A 110 -11.42 -3.27 9.20
N VAL A 111 -11.32 -2.91 7.91
CA VAL A 111 -12.30 -2.00 7.29
C VAL A 111 -13.72 -2.51 7.52
N LEU A 112 -13.99 -3.79 7.22
CA LEU A 112 -15.32 -4.37 7.36
C LEU A 112 -15.78 -4.52 8.83
N ARG A 113 -14.85 -4.61 9.78
CA ARG A 113 -15.20 -4.54 11.22
C ARG A 113 -15.65 -3.14 11.63
N LEU A 114 -15.04 -2.10 11.08
CA LEU A 114 -15.36 -0.72 11.38
C LEU A 114 -16.54 -0.20 10.54
N THR A 115 -16.62 -0.67 9.30
CA THR A 115 -17.64 -0.25 8.31
C THR A 115 -18.16 -1.51 7.57
N PRO A 116 -19.13 -2.23 8.14
CA PRO A 116 -19.58 -3.52 7.59
C PRO A 116 -20.16 -3.48 6.17
N ASP A 117 -20.63 -2.32 5.73
CA ASP A 117 -21.28 -2.15 4.44
C ASP A 117 -20.32 -1.65 3.34
N ASP A 118 -19.02 -1.54 3.61
CA ASP A 118 -18.01 -1.14 2.63
C ASP A 118 -17.88 -2.20 1.53
N GLN A 119 -18.41 -1.88 0.34
CA GLN A 119 -18.42 -2.80 -0.79
C GLN A 119 -17.05 -2.96 -1.44
N ASP A 120 -16.25 -1.90 -1.46
CA ASP A 120 -14.91 -1.93 -2.05
C ASP A 120 -13.98 -2.79 -1.19
N ALA A 121 -14.03 -2.65 0.13
CA ALA A 121 -13.26 -3.51 1.04
C ALA A 121 -13.68 -4.98 0.91
N ARG A 122 -14.97 -5.26 0.74
CA ARG A 122 -15.48 -6.64 0.51
C ARG A 122 -14.96 -7.22 -0.79
N MET A 123 -14.93 -6.41 -1.85
CA MET A 123 -14.39 -6.82 -3.15
C MET A 123 -12.90 -7.15 -3.05
N PHE A 124 -12.10 -6.26 -2.46
CA PHE A 124 -10.67 -6.49 -2.24
C PHE A 124 -10.41 -7.72 -1.37
N LEU A 125 -11.22 -7.94 -0.33
CA LEU A 125 -11.11 -9.14 0.51
C LEU A 125 -11.30 -10.42 -0.32
N GLY A 126 -12.31 -10.44 -1.20
CA GLY A 126 -12.52 -11.55 -2.14
C GLY A 126 -11.33 -11.79 -3.06
N TRP A 127 -10.75 -10.72 -3.61
CA TRP A 127 -9.54 -10.83 -4.44
C TRP A 127 -8.32 -11.33 -3.66
N CYS A 128 -8.13 -10.88 -2.40
CA CYS A 128 -7.09 -11.42 -1.54
C CYS A 128 -7.27 -12.94 -1.30
N ASP A 129 -8.51 -13.37 -1.07
CA ASP A 129 -8.82 -14.78 -0.88
C ASP A 129 -8.50 -15.61 -2.13
N GLU A 130 -8.83 -15.12 -3.34
CA GLU A 130 -8.48 -15.77 -4.60
C GLU A 130 -6.97 -15.89 -4.78
N GLU A 131 -6.20 -14.80 -4.54
CA GLU A 131 -4.74 -14.79 -4.68
C GLU A 131 -4.04 -15.70 -3.65
N LEU A 132 -4.61 -15.88 -2.47
CA LEU A 132 -4.09 -16.75 -1.42
C LEU A 132 -4.42 -18.23 -1.66
N THR A 133 -5.28 -18.57 -2.63
CA THR A 133 -5.54 -19.97 -3.00
C THR A 133 -4.32 -20.62 -3.67
N PRO A 134 -4.18 -21.94 -3.63
CA PRO A 134 -3.14 -22.63 -4.39
C PRO A 134 -3.18 -22.32 -5.90
N GLY A 135 -4.39 -22.19 -6.47
CA GLY A 135 -4.57 -21.83 -7.88
C GLY A 135 -4.11 -20.42 -8.22
N GLY A 136 -4.41 -19.44 -7.38
CA GLY A 136 -3.95 -18.05 -7.52
C GLY A 136 -2.42 -17.97 -7.46
N LYS A 137 -1.81 -18.66 -6.50
CA LYS A 137 -0.35 -18.74 -6.37
C LYS A 137 0.33 -19.34 -7.60
N VAL A 138 -0.22 -20.41 -8.16
CA VAL A 138 0.28 -21.04 -9.40
C VAL A 138 0.15 -20.09 -10.59
N LYS A 139 -1.00 -19.39 -10.73
CA LYS A 139 -1.21 -18.40 -11.80
C LYS A 139 -0.16 -17.28 -11.76
N LYS A 140 0.13 -16.75 -10.60
CA LYS A 140 1.19 -15.73 -10.42
C LYS A 140 2.58 -16.26 -10.72
N LEU A 141 2.89 -17.48 -10.29
CA LEU A 141 4.13 -18.13 -10.63
C LEU A 141 4.32 -18.21 -12.14
N ASN A 142 3.30 -18.71 -12.86
CA ASN A 142 3.34 -18.80 -14.31
C ASN A 142 3.52 -17.43 -14.96
N ALA A 143 2.81 -16.41 -14.51
CA ALA A 143 2.95 -15.04 -15.03
C ALA A 143 4.39 -14.52 -14.88
N ARG A 144 5.01 -14.69 -13.70
CA ARG A 144 6.41 -14.29 -13.47
C ARG A 144 7.41 -15.06 -14.32
N LEU A 145 7.23 -16.38 -14.49
CA LEU A 145 8.11 -17.21 -15.30
C LEU A 145 8.00 -16.92 -16.80
N THR A 146 6.82 -16.51 -17.27
CA THR A 146 6.55 -16.24 -18.70
C THR A 146 6.75 -14.78 -19.09
N THR A 147 7.03 -13.86 -18.14
CA THR A 147 7.30 -12.46 -18.45
C THR A 147 8.53 -12.31 -19.35
N PRO A 148 8.46 -11.57 -20.46
CA PRO A 148 9.58 -11.37 -21.38
C PRO A 148 10.80 -10.80 -20.65
N GLU A 149 11.98 -11.24 -21.05
CA GLU A 149 13.25 -10.87 -20.42
C GLU A 149 13.50 -9.34 -20.42
N ALA A 150 13.08 -8.66 -21.50
CA ALA A 150 13.16 -7.20 -21.61
C ALA A 150 12.35 -6.46 -20.52
N MET A 151 11.27 -7.07 -20.03
CA MET A 151 10.42 -6.50 -18.96
C MET A 151 10.93 -6.85 -17.55
N THR A 152 11.95 -7.69 -17.43
CA THR A 152 12.51 -8.14 -16.15
C THR A 152 13.94 -7.63 -15.89
N GLY A 153 14.33 -6.56 -16.56
CA GLY A 153 15.65 -5.97 -16.39
C GLY A 153 16.80 -6.84 -16.93
N GLY A 154 16.53 -7.64 -17.96
CA GLY A 154 17.55 -8.50 -18.61
C GLY A 154 17.88 -9.78 -17.85
N LYS A 155 17.11 -10.14 -16.83
CA LYS A 155 17.30 -11.39 -16.10
C LYS A 155 16.93 -12.61 -16.94
N THR A 156 17.78 -13.62 -16.95
CA THR A 156 17.51 -14.90 -17.62
C THR A 156 16.35 -15.65 -16.93
N PHE A 157 15.72 -16.57 -17.66
CA PHE A 157 14.69 -17.47 -17.11
C PHE A 157 15.20 -18.18 -15.84
N ARG A 158 16.46 -18.68 -15.85
CA ARG A 158 17.06 -19.36 -14.71
C ARG A 158 17.19 -18.44 -13.48
N GLN A 159 17.58 -17.18 -13.69
CA GLN A 159 17.68 -16.19 -12.61
C GLN A 159 16.31 -15.88 -12.01
N ARG A 160 15.29 -15.65 -12.86
CA ARG A 160 13.92 -15.41 -12.41
C ARG A 160 13.33 -16.58 -11.62
N THR A 161 13.61 -17.80 -12.08
CA THR A 161 13.14 -19.02 -11.40
C THR A 161 13.80 -19.16 -10.02
N ALA A 162 15.11 -18.89 -9.90
CA ALA A 162 15.81 -18.95 -8.63
C ALA A 162 15.31 -17.88 -7.64
N GLU A 163 15.13 -16.64 -8.09
CA GLU A 163 14.59 -15.55 -7.28
C GLU A 163 13.16 -15.83 -6.82
N PHE A 164 12.34 -16.37 -7.74
CA PHE A 164 10.98 -16.79 -7.41
C PHE A 164 10.99 -17.90 -6.37
N TRP A 165 11.82 -18.93 -6.55
CA TRP A 165 11.88 -20.06 -5.61
C TRP A 165 12.33 -19.61 -4.22
N GLN A 166 13.30 -18.71 -4.14
CA GLN A 166 13.71 -18.09 -2.89
C GLN A 166 12.54 -17.33 -2.24
N TRP A 167 11.90 -16.46 -2.99
CA TRP A 167 10.72 -15.72 -2.51
C TRP A 167 9.61 -16.67 -2.05
N PHE A 168 9.32 -17.73 -2.83
CA PHE A 168 8.30 -18.70 -2.50
C PHE A 168 8.61 -19.47 -1.20
N THR A 169 9.85 -19.86 -1.02
CA THR A 169 10.31 -20.56 0.20
C THR A 169 10.18 -19.65 1.42
N ASP A 170 10.51 -18.37 1.28
CA ASP A 170 10.43 -17.39 2.36
C ASP A 170 8.97 -17.05 2.76
N ASN A 171 8.06 -16.99 1.77
CA ASN A 171 6.68 -16.58 2.00
C ASN A 171 5.70 -17.75 2.20
N GLU A 172 6.01 -18.93 1.66
CA GLU A 172 5.16 -20.13 1.72
C GLU A 172 5.94 -21.39 2.12
N PRO A 173 6.64 -21.39 3.28
CA PRO A 173 7.57 -22.45 3.65
C PRO A 173 6.92 -23.85 3.74
N ARG A 174 5.64 -23.92 4.11
CA ARG A 174 4.92 -25.21 4.18
C ARG A 174 4.65 -25.78 2.79
N LEU A 175 4.27 -24.94 1.83
CA LEU A 175 4.03 -25.37 0.44
C LEU A 175 5.34 -25.70 -0.27
N ALA A 176 6.39 -24.92 -0.04
CA ALA A 176 7.72 -25.20 -0.57
C ALA A 176 8.22 -26.59 -0.11
N ALA A 177 8.14 -26.89 1.19
CA ALA A 177 8.50 -28.20 1.74
C ALA A 177 7.68 -29.36 1.15
N MET A 178 6.38 -29.15 0.89
CA MET A 178 5.54 -30.17 0.24
C MET A 178 5.95 -30.45 -1.20
N ILE A 179 6.36 -29.41 -1.95
CA ILE A 179 6.80 -29.55 -3.35
C ILE A 179 8.14 -30.25 -3.40
N GLU A 180 9.10 -29.87 -2.55
CA GLU A 180 10.41 -30.51 -2.45
C GLU A 180 10.28 -32.02 -2.15
N LYS A 181 9.47 -32.37 -1.15
CA LYS A 181 9.21 -33.77 -0.78
C LYS A 181 8.62 -34.59 -1.93
N ARG A 182 7.67 -34.01 -2.70
CA ARG A 182 7.12 -34.68 -3.88
C ARG A 182 8.15 -34.88 -4.98
N GLY A 183 9.02 -33.87 -5.20
CA GLY A 183 10.11 -33.97 -6.17
C GLY A 183 11.08 -35.12 -5.84
N GLU A 184 11.40 -35.34 -4.58
CA GLU A 184 12.24 -36.45 -4.12
C GLU A 184 11.56 -37.81 -4.33
N GLU A 185 10.27 -37.95 -4.03
CA GLU A 185 9.50 -39.20 -4.21
C GLU A 185 9.36 -39.60 -5.71
N ASP A 186 9.37 -38.64 -6.63
CA ASP A 186 9.25 -38.91 -8.08
C ASP A 186 10.59 -39.23 -8.76
N VAL A 187 11.72 -38.88 -8.12
CA VAL A 187 13.07 -39.22 -8.62
C VAL A 187 13.46 -40.67 -8.27
N ASP A 188 12.88 -41.23 -7.20
CA ASP A 188 13.16 -42.60 -6.74
C ASP A 188 12.26 -43.68 -7.42
N LYS A 189 11.48 -43.31 -8.45
CA LYS A 189 10.67 -44.22 -9.27
C LYS A 189 11.21 -44.36 -10.69
#